data_aa57068de1ab10738419ff4bc0ead44f
#
_entry.id   aa57068de1ab10738419ff4bc0ead44f
#
_cell.length_a   1.000
_cell.length_b   1.000
_cell.length_c   1.000
_cell.angle_alpha   90.00
_cell.angle_beta   90.00
_cell.angle_gamma   90.00
#
_symmetry.space_group_name_H-M   'P 1'
#
loop_
_entity.id
_entity.type
_entity.pdbx_description
1 polymer ?
#
loop_
_entity_poly.entity_id
_entity_poly.type
_entity_poly.pdbx_seq_one_letter_code
_entity_poly.pdbx_strand_id
1 'polypeptide(L)'
;MASKLKGVILSIEDVLLQQGKTDKAVFSEVNKLIKYFKDAGIQFVIFTNREWTVNGNRPLEDALTEIWGEFPYLCRAKDARIPPKPRAEATAYVLQLMGWESTEVVYVGASESDMQTAVNGGLLFLRSTWYANKTDYGFEFATPKDIARFIDIFCLRDHLWCHEIHEGNFEYYALAPFSTMKPEYTLYSEDARAAAKHGLGHPDFWIGAIVSSLYFSGIHKRINYIAVYPGHKAGTGNVVMNDAMAIFGKCFRKNYLPDLIIRHTTAQKSQAARNSGKVLDHLNQLNTIVLNRAPMRTSTERYKSPPLGKGKAVLVIDDICTKGYSLESARTFIEKTGATVIMVSWLKTINTDIEELAPFGKFDPYKPANFKEARVQKIHPYRNNIVDYLAPRELTGIFKSYTNWEWPK
;
A
#
# COMPACT_ATOMS: atom_id res chain seq x y z
N MET A 1 12.96 -12.52 0.81
CA MET A 1 12.77 -11.93 2.15
C MET A 1 12.19 -10.53 1.96
N ALA A 2 11.20 -10.16 2.76
CA ALA A 2 10.65 -8.81 2.76
C ALA A 2 11.72 -7.81 3.24
N SER A 3 11.71 -6.61 2.66
CA SER A 3 12.62 -5.54 3.09
C SER A 3 12.08 -4.88 4.35
N LYS A 4 12.97 -4.52 5.28
CA LYS A 4 12.66 -3.73 6.47
C LYS A 4 13.18 -2.31 6.27
N LEU A 5 12.54 -1.33 6.87
CA LEU A 5 13.00 0.05 6.81
C LEU A 5 14.41 0.18 7.40
N LYS A 6 15.34 0.70 6.61
CA LYS A 6 16.71 1.04 7.03
C LYS A 6 16.92 2.53 7.14
N GLY A 7 16.22 3.31 6.31
CA GLY A 7 16.51 4.72 6.21
C GLY A 7 15.33 5.63 5.90
N VAL A 8 15.50 6.90 6.25
CA VAL A 8 14.55 7.98 5.99
C VAL A 8 15.27 9.13 5.29
N ILE A 9 14.75 9.54 4.13
CA ILE A 9 15.17 10.77 3.47
C ILE A 9 14.26 11.90 3.96
N LEU A 10 14.84 12.97 4.53
CA LEU A 10 14.12 14.13 5.07
C LEU A 10 14.35 15.35 4.20
N SER A 11 13.28 16.02 3.80
CA SER A 11 13.35 17.38 3.24
C SER A 11 13.47 18.43 4.35
N ILE A 12 13.71 19.69 3.99
CA ILE A 12 13.87 20.80 4.93
C ILE A 12 12.64 21.69 4.93
N GLU A 13 12.25 22.23 3.78
CA GLU A 13 11.13 23.17 3.68
C GLU A 13 9.82 22.49 4.10
N ASP A 14 9.08 23.14 5.00
CA ASP A 14 7.82 22.68 5.58
C ASP A 14 7.89 21.31 6.30
N VAL A 15 9.13 20.84 6.57
CA VAL A 15 9.41 19.70 7.46
C VAL A 15 10.15 20.16 8.70
N LEU A 16 11.26 20.86 8.52
CA LEU A 16 12.09 21.39 9.61
C LEU A 16 11.90 22.90 9.78
N LEU A 17 11.73 23.61 8.69
CA LEU A 17 11.62 25.06 8.61
C LEU A 17 10.44 25.45 7.73
N GLN A 18 9.79 26.57 8.04
CA GLN A 18 8.88 27.26 7.16
C GLN A 18 9.43 28.64 6.83
N GLN A 19 9.68 28.93 5.54
CA GLN A 19 10.26 30.21 5.07
C GLN A 19 11.56 30.58 5.82
N GLY A 20 12.41 29.58 6.08
CA GLY A 20 13.68 29.79 6.79
C GLY A 20 13.59 29.99 8.30
N LYS A 21 12.40 29.85 8.89
CA LYS A 21 12.15 29.98 10.33
C LYS A 21 11.73 28.66 10.94
N THR A 22 12.14 28.41 12.18
CA THR A 22 11.69 27.27 12.98
C THR A 22 10.48 27.68 13.85
N ASP A 23 9.45 26.86 13.87
CA ASP A 23 8.49 26.85 14.95
C ASP A 23 9.06 26.01 16.11
N LYS A 24 9.11 26.56 17.30
CA LYS A 24 9.73 25.89 18.46
C LYS A 24 9.01 24.60 18.87
N ALA A 25 7.69 24.58 18.79
CA ALA A 25 6.89 23.41 19.18
C ALA A 25 7.08 22.28 18.15
N VAL A 26 6.96 22.60 16.86
CA VAL A 26 7.20 21.65 15.77
C VAL A 26 8.65 21.11 15.81
N PHE A 27 9.62 21.99 16.01
CA PHE A 27 11.03 21.58 16.06
C PHE A 27 11.32 20.67 17.26
N SER A 28 10.67 20.91 18.41
CA SER A 28 10.75 20.01 19.56
C SER A 28 10.24 18.61 19.22
N GLU A 29 9.12 18.50 18.51
CA GLU A 29 8.58 17.20 18.08
C GLU A 29 9.45 16.55 16.99
N VAL A 30 10.05 17.34 16.09
CA VAL A 30 11.03 16.83 15.12
C VAL A 30 12.27 16.28 15.84
N ASN A 31 12.77 16.92 16.90
CA ASN A 31 13.86 16.39 17.70
C ASN A 31 13.54 15.03 18.32
N LYS A 32 12.31 14.85 18.79
CA LYS A 32 11.83 13.53 19.27
C LYS A 32 11.80 12.50 18.14
N LEU A 33 11.37 12.89 16.93
CA LEU A 33 11.37 12.02 15.76
C LEU A 33 12.80 11.57 15.39
N ILE A 34 13.76 12.49 15.39
CA ILE A 34 15.17 12.17 15.12
C ILE A 34 15.75 11.25 16.22
N LYS A 35 15.43 11.54 17.49
CA LYS A 35 15.81 10.65 18.60
C LYS A 35 15.23 9.25 18.40
N TYR A 36 13.95 9.15 18.05
CA TYR A 36 13.29 7.87 17.76
C TYR A 36 14.01 7.10 16.64
N PHE A 37 14.38 7.77 15.53
CA PHE A 37 15.13 7.11 14.46
C PHE A 37 16.42 6.49 14.97
N LYS A 38 17.19 7.25 15.77
CA LYS A 38 18.44 6.75 16.33
C LYS A 38 18.25 5.58 17.27
N ASP A 39 17.28 5.68 18.17
CA ASP A 39 16.97 4.63 19.15
C ASP A 39 16.48 3.33 18.47
N ALA A 40 15.74 3.48 17.35
CA ALA A 40 15.26 2.36 16.53
C ALA A 40 16.31 1.84 15.52
N GLY A 41 17.50 2.42 15.47
CA GLY A 41 18.54 2.03 14.51
C GLY A 41 18.24 2.40 13.07
N ILE A 42 17.34 3.38 12.85
CA ILE A 42 16.98 3.89 11.51
C ILE A 42 17.94 5.02 11.16
N GLN A 43 18.63 4.88 10.05
CA GLN A 43 19.46 5.96 9.52
C GLN A 43 18.58 7.05 8.89
N PHE A 44 19.03 8.30 8.93
CA PHE A 44 18.35 9.37 8.20
C PHE A 44 19.36 10.23 7.46
N VAL A 45 18.90 10.87 6.38
CA VAL A 45 19.68 11.80 5.58
C VAL A 45 18.86 13.04 5.29
N ILE A 46 19.43 14.21 5.46
CA ILE A 46 18.85 15.45 4.95
C ILE A 46 19.21 15.61 3.49
N PHE A 47 18.19 15.88 2.66
CA PHE A 47 18.39 16.05 1.22
C PHE A 47 17.73 17.33 0.68
N THR A 48 18.55 18.25 0.17
CA THR A 48 18.12 19.58 -0.29
C THR A 48 18.82 20.04 -1.57
N ASN A 49 18.14 20.87 -2.37
CA ASN A 49 18.75 21.51 -3.53
C ASN A 49 19.50 22.78 -3.20
N ARG A 50 19.14 23.46 -2.10
CA ARG A 50 19.65 24.78 -1.74
C ARG A 50 20.25 24.79 -0.34
N GLU A 51 21.14 25.74 -0.10
CA GLU A 51 21.66 26.04 1.23
C GLU A 51 20.58 26.68 2.09
N TRP A 52 20.65 26.40 3.38
CA TRP A 52 19.76 26.93 4.39
C TRP A 52 20.56 27.53 5.53
N THR A 53 20.11 28.68 6.04
CA THR A 53 20.70 29.35 7.18
C THR A 53 19.64 29.60 8.25
N VAL A 54 20.08 29.71 9.51
CA VAL A 54 19.26 30.02 10.68
C VAL A 54 19.96 31.11 11.49
N ASN A 55 19.22 31.86 12.29
CA ASN A 55 19.73 32.87 13.20
C ASN A 55 20.77 33.84 12.56
N GLY A 56 20.37 34.44 11.45
CA GLY A 56 21.25 35.30 10.65
C GLY A 56 21.92 34.52 9.51
N ASN A 57 23.21 34.19 9.65
CA ASN A 57 23.99 33.54 8.58
C ASN A 57 24.57 32.17 8.97
N ARG A 58 24.14 31.60 10.09
CA ARG A 58 24.65 30.30 10.51
C ARG A 58 24.11 29.20 9.59
N PRO A 59 24.95 28.32 9.00
CA PRO A 59 24.49 27.18 8.22
C PRO A 59 23.55 26.29 9.05
N LEU A 60 22.45 25.87 8.46
CA LEU A 60 21.50 24.98 9.13
C LEU A 60 22.13 23.63 9.49
N GLU A 61 23.01 23.11 8.64
CA GLU A 61 23.76 21.88 8.87
C GLU A 61 24.53 21.93 10.19
N ASP A 62 25.28 23.00 10.46
CA ASP A 62 26.06 23.17 11.69
C ASP A 62 25.15 23.23 12.92
N ALA A 63 24.03 23.96 12.79
CA ALA A 63 23.06 24.09 13.88
C ALA A 63 22.38 22.74 14.22
N LEU A 64 22.08 21.90 13.21
CA LEU A 64 21.51 20.59 13.40
C LEU A 64 22.54 19.57 13.91
N THR A 65 23.78 19.66 13.47
CA THR A 65 24.88 18.79 13.94
C THR A 65 25.14 18.97 15.45
N GLU A 66 25.04 20.17 15.97
CA GLU A 66 25.14 20.41 17.42
C GLU A 66 24.03 19.71 18.22
N ILE A 67 22.82 19.64 17.66
CA ILE A 67 21.64 19.06 18.35
C ILE A 67 21.56 17.56 18.15
N TRP A 68 21.82 17.12 16.90
CA TRP A 68 21.59 15.73 16.49
C TRP A 68 22.87 14.91 16.38
N GLY A 69 24.08 15.52 16.54
CA GLY A 69 25.35 14.88 16.22
C GLY A 69 25.53 14.72 14.70
N GLU A 70 26.56 13.98 14.30
CA GLU A 70 26.88 13.75 12.89
C GLU A 70 25.79 12.96 12.15
N PHE A 71 25.45 13.42 10.96
CA PHE A 71 24.50 12.77 10.03
C PHE A 71 24.79 13.21 8.59
N PRO A 72 24.40 12.43 7.57
CA PRO A 72 24.55 12.81 6.17
C PRO A 72 23.65 14.01 5.81
N TYR A 73 24.28 15.10 5.35
CA TYR A 73 23.61 16.30 4.87
C TYR A 73 23.95 16.53 3.39
N LEU A 74 23.02 16.23 2.50
CA LEU A 74 23.22 16.28 1.06
C LEU A 74 22.60 17.57 0.49
N CYS A 75 23.46 18.50 0.11
CA CYS A 75 23.08 19.79 -0.45
C CYS A 75 23.62 19.95 -1.87
N ARG A 76 22.72 20.00 -2.87
CA ARG A 76 23.10 20.20 -4.27
C ARG A 76 23.86 21.49 -4.52
N ALA A 77 23.53 22.57 -3.80
CA ALA A 77 24.21 23.85 -3.95
C ALA A 77 25.66 23.81 -3.46
N LYS A 78 25.97 22.95 -2.46
CA LYS A 78 27.32 22.74 -1.93
C LYS A 78 28.14 21.74 -2.77
N ASP A 79 27.48 20.74 -3.34
CA ASP A 79 28.14 19.68 -4.11
C ASP A 79 27.42 19.44 -5.45
N ALA A 80 28.07 19.91 -6.52
CA ALA A 80 27.56 19.79 -7.89
C ALA A 80 27.42 18.33 -8.40
N ARG A 81 28.03 17.36 -7.74
CA ARG A 81 27.88 15.92 -8.08
C ARG A 81 26.52 15.37 -7.68
N ILE A 82 25.86 15.98 -6.71
CA ILE A 82 24.52 15.56 -6.26
C ILE A 82 23.51 15.95 -7.33
N PRO A 83 22.76 15.01 -7.93
CA PRO A 83 21.72 15.33 -8.89
C PRO A 83 20.59 16.14 -8.24
N PRO A 84 20.00 17.12 -8.96
CA PRO A 84 18.96 17.97 -8.38
C PRO A 84 17.62 17.24 -8.23
N LYS A 85 16.89 17.50 -7.14
CA LYS A 85 15.47 17.20 -7.03
C LYS A 85 14.69 17.97 -8.11
N PRO A 86 13.65 17.40 -8.73
CA PRO A 86 13.00 16.11 -8.45
C PRO A 86 13.43 14.97 -9.41
N ARG A 87 14.62 14.97 -9.96
CA ARG A 87 15.07 13.94 -10.89
C ARG A 87 15.18 12.57 -10.20
N ALA A 88 14.94 11.47 -10.94
CA ALA A 88 15.08 10.12 -10.43
C ALA A 88 16.52 9.80 -9.97
N GLU A 89 17.52 10.37 -10.66
CA GLU A 89 18.92 10.24 -10.33
C GLU A 89 19.25 10.82 -8.94
N ALA A 90 18.45 11.78 -8.45
CA ALA A 90 18.64 12.39 -7.14
C ALA A 90 18.44 11.37 -6.02
N THR A 91 17.35 10.61 -6.05
CA THR A 91 17.11 9.52 -5.09
C THR A 91 18.06 8.35 -5.32
N ALA A 92 18.36 7.98 -6.56
CA ALA A 92 19.32 6.92 -6.87
C ALA A 92 20.70 7.23 -6.28
N TYR A 93 21.17 8.48 -6.34
CA TYR A 93 22.41 8.92 -5.72
C TYR A 93 22.40 8.73 -4.19
N VAL A 94 21.31 9.13 -3.53
CA VAL A 94 21.16 8.93 -2.07
C VAL A 94 21.18 7.45 -1.71
N LEU A 95 20.41 6.63 -2.43
CA LEU A 95 20.35 5.18 -2.19
C LEU A 95 21.72 4.53 -2.35
N GLN A 96 22.44 4.86 -3.41
CA GLN A 96 23.79 4.35 -3.65
C GLN A 96 24.77 4.77 -2.57
N LEU A 97 24.77 6.06 -2.18
CA LEU A 97 25.65 6.59 -1.14
C LEU A 97 25.43 5.89 0.22
N MET A 98 24.18 5.64 0.56
CA MET A 98 23.79 5.05 1.85
C MET A 98 23.79 3.51 1.83
N GLY A 99 23.98 2.87 0.68
CA GLY A 99 23.90 1.43 0.53
C GLY A 99 22.48 0.86 0.75
N TRP A 100 21.46 1.62 0.38
CA TRP A 100 20.05 1.25 0.57
C TRP A 100 19.40 0.78 -0.74
N GLU A 101 18.49 -0.19 -0.60
CA GLU A 101 17.54 -0.51 -1.65
C GLU A 101 16.30 0.41 -1.56
N SER A 102 15.66 0.68 -2.69
CA SER A 102 14.47 1.56 -2.69
C SER A 102 13.34 1.07 -1.78
N THR A 103 13.19 -0.24 -1.60
CA THR A 103 12.20 -0.86 -0.69
C THR A 103 12.64 -0.87 0.78
N GLU A 104 13.71 -0.20 1.14
CA GLU A 104 14.22 -0.10 2.52
C GLU A 104 14.18 1.34 3.04
N VAL A 105 13.58 2.27 2.27
CA VAL A 105 13.63 3.71 2.53
C VAL A 105 12.25 4.34 2.38
N VAL A 106 11.94 5.32 3.22
CA VAL A 106 10.79 6.21 3.03
C VAL A 106 11.28 7.65 2.85
N TYR A 107 10.46 8.47 2.19
CA TYR A 107 10.75 9.88 1.96
C TYR A 107 9.76 10.76 2.72
N VAL A 108 10.25 11.62 3.62
CA VAL A 108 9.47 12.60 4.36
C VAL A 108 9.65 13.98 3.73
N GLY A 109 8.55 14.59 3.31
CA GLY A 109 8.58 15.91 2.67
C GLY A 109 7.20 16.55 2.66
N ALA A 110 7.10 17.80 2.21
CA ALA A 110 5.87 18.57 2.21
C ALA A 110 5.53 19.18 0.85
N SER A 111 6.55 19.46 0.04
CA SER A 111 6.38 20.21 -1.22
C SER A 111 6.06 19.30 -2.40
N GLU A 112 5.54 19.90 -3.47
CA GLU A 112 5.36 19.23 -4.77
C GLU A 112 6.70 18.66 -5.30
N SER A 113 7.81 19.39 -5.11
CA SER A 113 9.15 18.90 -5.49
C SER A 113 9.57 17.68 -4.69
N ASP A 114 9.23 17.59 -3.40
CA ASP A 114 9.50 16.42 -2.57
C ASP A 114 8.69 15.23 -3.01
N MET A 115 7.40 15.44 -3.26
CA MET A 115 6.51 14.42 -3.80
C MET A 115 7.05 13.86 -5.12
N GLN A 116 7.38 14.74 -6.06
CA GLN A 116 7.95 14.31 -7.35
C GLN A 116 9.26 13.57 -7.17
N THR A 117 10.11 13.98 -6.21
CA THR A 117 11.37 13.30 -5.89
C THR A 117 11.13 11.89 -5.41
N ALA A 118 10.22 11.70 -4.45
CA ALA A 118 9.87 10.39 -3.93
C ALA A 118 9.26 9.48 -5.02
N VAL A 119 8.28 9.99 -5.78
CA VAL A 119 7.60 9.24 -6.85
C VAL A 119 8.56 8.85 -7.98
N ASN A 120 9.47 9.75 -8.37
CA ASN A 120 10.48 9.47 -9.40
C ASN A 120 11.47 8.40 -8.95
N GLY A 121 11.80 8.38 -7.65
CA GLY A 121 12.66 7.37 -7.03
C GLY A 121 11.96 6.05 -6.68
N GLY A 122 10.64 5.98 -6.83
CA GLY A 122 9.85 4.81 -6.43
C GLY A 122 9.83 4.60 -4.91
N LEU A 123 9.93 5.68 -4.13
CA LEU A 123 9.93 5.66 -2.67
C LEU A 123 8.53 5.96 -2.10
N LEU A 124 8.22 5.33 -0.97
CA LEU A 124 6.99 5.64 -0.25
C LEU A 124 7.08 7.06 0.33
N PHE A 125 6.13 7.91 -0.08
CA PHE A 125 6.10 9.32 0.33
C PHE A 125 5.22 9.51 1.56
N LEU A 126 5.84 10.03 2.64
CA LEU A 126 5.19 10.42 3.87
C LEU A 126 5.11 11.95 3.89
N ARG A 127 3.91 12.47 3.70
CA ARG A 127 3.66 13.90 3.54
C ARG A 127 3.46 14.58 4.90
N SER A 128 4.36 15.49 5.24
CA SER A 128 4.16 16.38 6.39
C SER A 128 3.20 17.52 6.05
N THR A 129 2.23 17.77 6.93
CA THR A 129 1.27 18.89 6.77
C THR A 129 1.22 19.84 7.95
N TRP A 130 2.13 19.70 8.91
CA TRP A 130 2.17 20.54 10.11
C TRP A 130 2.53 22.00 9.90
N TYR A 131 3.17 22.35 8.77
CA TYR A 131 3.35 23.73 8.34
C TYR A 131 2.38 24.12 7.23
N ALA A 132 2.20 23.25 6.23
CA ALA A 132 1.37 23.55 5.07
C ALA A 132 0.98 22.28 4.31
N ASN A 133 -0.23 22.23 3.76
CA ASN A 133 -0.66 21.19 2.82
C ASN A 133 -0.41 21.67 1.40
N LYS A 134 0.62 21.16 0.72
CA LYS A 134 1.07 21.61 -0.61
C LYS A 134 0.91 20.57 -1.72
N THR A 135 0.46 19.35 -1.40
CA THR A 135 0.23 18.28 -2.38
C THR A 135 -0.82 17.30 -1.84
N ASP A 136 -1.52 16.60 -2.75
CA ASP A 136 -2.50 15.57 -2.40
C ASP A 136 -1.95 14.14 -2.51
N TYR A 137 -0.63 14.00 -2.62
CA TYR A 137 0.03 12.72 -2.78
C TYR A 137 0.56 12.17 -1.45
N GLY A 138 0.68 10.85 -1.38
CA GLY A 138 1.26 10.16 -0.24
C GLY A 138 0.34 10.07 0.98
N PHE A 139 0.88 9.50 2.04
CA PHE A 139 0.24 9.51 3.35
C PHE A 139 0.35 10.90 3.96
N GLU A 140 -0.72 11.38 4.58
CA GLU A 140 -0.76 12.67 5.26
C GLU A 140 -0.50 12.53 6.76
N PHE A 141 0.37 13.39 7.29
CA PHE A 141 0.72 13.42 8.70
C PHE A 141 0.70 14.85 9.23
N ALA A 142 -0.17 15.10 10.22
CA ALA A 142 -0.32 16.40 10.84
C ALA A 142 0.78 16.70 11.87
N THR A 143 1.48 15.69 12.38
CA THR A 143 2.54 15.85 13.38
C THR A 143 3.72 14.90 13.14
N PRO A 144 4.94 15.25 13.60
CA PRO A 144 6.08 14.34 13.61
C PRO A 144 5.82 13.04 14.39
N LYS A 145 4.98 13.09 15.43
CA LYS A 145 4.54 11.93 16.22
C LYS A 145 3.79 10.91 15.35
N ASP A 146 2.94 11.40 14.44
CA ASP A 146 2.18 10.52 13.53
C ASP A 146 3.09 9.79 12.54
N ILE A 147 4.16 10.45 12.06
CA ILE A 147 5.19 9.79 11.23
C ILE A 147 5.92 8.72 12.02
N ALA A 148 6.33 9.01 13.26
CA ALA A 148 7.00 8.01 14.11
C ALA A 148 6.08 6.80 14.34
N ARG A 149 4.81 7.03 14.68
CA ARG A 149 3.81 5.96 14.84
C ARG A 149 3.65 5.13 13.56
N PHE A 150 3.55 5.78 12.39
CA PHE A 150 3.43 5.08 11.11
C PHE A 150 4.66 4.21 10.83
N ILE A 151 5.85 4.74 11.07
CA ILE A 151 7.10 3.99 10.86
C ILE A 151 7.17 2.79 11.82
N ASP A 152 6.90 3.02 13.10
CA ASP A 152 6.95 1.98 14.13
C ASP A 152 5.97 0.83 13.84
N ILE A 153 4.74 1.17 13.49
CA ILE A 153 3.65 0.21 13.29
C ILE A 153 3.75 -0.51 11.93
N PHE A 154 4.14 0.19 10.86
CA PHE A 154 4.00 -0.35 9.51
C PHE A 154 5.31 -0.58 8.78
N CYS A 155 6.38 0.20 9.08
CA CYS A 155 7.61 0.14 8.30
C CYS A 155 8.68 -0.75 8.95
N LEU A 156 8.56 -1.07 10.25
CA LEU A 156 9.49 -1.93 10.99
C LEU A 156 9.02 -3.37 11.13
N ARG A 157 7.95 -3.75 10.41
CA ARG A 157 7.41 -5.11 10.44
C ARG A 157 8.40 -6.12 9.88
N ASP A 158 8.53 -7.25 10.57
CA ASP A 158 9.31 -8.40 10.12
C ASP A 158 8.47 -9.38 9.29
N HIS A 159 7.13 -9.38 9.49
CA HIS A 159 6.20 -10.37 8.96
C HIS A 159 5.10 -9.70 8.12
N LEU A 160 5.37 -9.50 6.81
CA LEU A 160 4.46 -8.74 5.93
C LEU A 160 3.25 -9.55 5.47
N TRP A 161 3.44 -10.83 5.18
CA TRP A 161 2.41 -11.71 4.63
C TRP A 161 2.35 -13.02 5.40
N CYS A 162 1.14 -13.42 5.79
CA CYS A 162 0.91 -14.74 6.41
C CYS A 162 0.72 -15.83 5.37
N HIS A 163 -0.01 -15.51 4.29
CA HIS A 163 -0.29 -16.44 3.20
C HIS A 163 0.33 -15.93 1.91
N GLU A 164 1.01 -16.83 1.20
CA GLU A 164 1.53 -16.60 -0.15
C GLU A 164 1.31 -17.84 -1.01
N ILE A 165 0.87 -17.64 -2.25
CA ILE A 165 0.81 -18.67 -3.28
C ILE A 165 1.57 -18.18 -4.49
N HIS A 166 2.55 -18.94 -4.92
CA HIS A 166 3.35 -18.69 -6.11
C HIS A 166 3.43 -19.98 -6.92
N GLU A 167 2.45 -20.22 -7.79
CA GLU A 167 2.41 -21.43 -8.61
C GLU A 167 2.05 -21.09 -10.05
N GLY A 168 3.04 -21.19 -10.95
CA GLY A 168 2.86 -20.80 -12.35
C GLY A 168 2.45 -19.33 -12.48
N ASN A 169 1.24 -19.09 -13.00
CA ASN A 169 0.64 -17.75 -13.11
C ASN A 169 -0.28 -17.41 -11.94
N PHE A 170 -0.45 -18.31 -10.99
CA PHE A 170 -1.30 -18.07 -9.82
C PHE A 170 -0.47 -17.43 -8.71
N GLU A 171 -0.78 -16.18 -8.39
CA GLU A 171 -0.08 -15.41 -7.38
C GLU A 171 -1.07 -14.75 -6.44
N TYR A 172 -0.97 -15.04 -5.13
CA TYR A 172 -1.86 -14.53 -4.10
C TYR A 172 -1.14 -14.24 -2.79
N TYR A 173 -1.57 -13.16 -2.09
CA TYR A 173 -1.05 -12.76 -0.79
C TYR A 173 -2.18 -12.38 0.17
N ALA A 174 -1.97 -12.61 1.48
CA ALA A 174 -2.80 -12.06 2.55
C ALA A 174 -1.99 -11.74 3.81
N LEU A 175 -2.35 -10.64 4.49
CA LEU A 175 -1.65 -10.15 5.68
C LEU A 175 -1.73 -11.12 6.85
N ALA A 176 -2.93 -11.68 7.09
CA ALA A 176 -3.20 -12.55 8.24
C ALA A 176 -4.45 -13.42 8.05
N PRO A 177 -4.67 -14.42 8.92
CA PRO A 177 -5.90 -15.20 8.97
C PRO A 177 -7.10 -14.35 9.40
N PHE A 178 -8.29 -14.67 8.86
CA PHE A 178 -9.57 -14.11 9.30
C PHE A 178 -10.36 -15.12 10.12
N SER A 179 -10.72 -14.74 11.33
CA SER A 179 -11.72 -15.47 12.13
C SER A 179 -12.28 -14.58 13.24
N THR A 180 -13.60 -14.52 13.32
CA THR A 180 -14.30 -13.88 14.47
C THR A 180 -14.62 -14.86 15.59
N MET A 181 -14.20 -16.13 15.46
CA MET A 181 -14.43 -17.19 16.45
C MET A 181 -13.14 -17.61 17.19
N LYS A 182 -11.98 -17.36 16.61
CA LYS A 182 -10.68 -17.66 17.19
C LYS A 182 -10.17 -16.45 17.97
N PRO A 183 -9.98 -16.57 19.31
CA PRO A 183 -9.62 -15.43 20.16
C PRO A 183 -8.36 -14.70 19.68
N GLU A 184 -7.38 -15.42 19.16
CA GLU A 184 -6.12 -14.87 18.66
C GLU A 184 -6.27 -13.96 17.44
N TYR A 185 -7.39 -14.09 16.69
CA TYR A 185 -7.64 -13.33 15.45
C TYR A 185 -8.84 -12.38 15.54
N THR A 186 -9.71 -12.56 16.55
CA THR A 186 -10.99 -11.83 16.67
C THR A 186 -10.81 -10.32 16.62
N LEU A 187 -9.85 -9.79 17.38
CA LEU A 187 -9.66 -8.35 17.56
C LEU A 187 -9.49 -7.63 16.21
N TYR A 188 -8.49 -8.02 15.43
CA TYR A 188 -8.25 -7.37 14.14
C TYR A 188 -9.24 -7.81 13.05
N SER A 189 -9.80 -9.03 13.15
CA SER A 189 -10.78 -9.52 12.17
C SER A 189 -12.12 -8.78 12.24
N GLU A 190 -12.57 -8.42 13.44
CA GLU A 190 -13.78 -7.62 13.63
C GLU A 190 -13.57 -6.18 13.14
N ASP A 191 -12.42 -5.60 13.44
CA ASP A 191 -12.07 -4.26 12.97
C ASP A 191 -11.93 -4.22 11.44
N ALA A 192 -11.20 -5.18 10.83
CA ALA A 192 -11.10 -5.29 9.38
C ALA A 192 -12.48 -5.36 8.70
N ARG A 193 -13.38 -6.17 9.26
CA ARG A 193 -14.74 -6.31 8.75
C ARG A 193 -15.54 -5.01 8.89
N ALA A 194 -15.40 -4.29 10.00
CA ALA A 194 -16.05 -3.00 10.23
C ALA A 194 -15.50 -1.94 9.27
N ALA A 195 -14.19 -1.85 9.12
CA ALA A 195 -13.52 -0.94 8.21
C ALA A 195 -13.93 -1.21 6.75
N ALA A 196 -13.84 -2.45 6.30
CA ALA A 196 -14.15 -2.83 4.93
C ALA A 196 -15.62 -2.60 4.54
N LYS A 197 -16.56 -2.84 5.45
CA LYS A 197 -18.00 -2.77 5.15
C LYS A 197 -18.63 -1.42 5.42
N HIS A 198 -18.11 -0.70 6.40
CA HIS A 198 -18.77 0.49 6.95
C HIS A 198 -17.84 1.69 7.09
N GLY A 199 -16.52 1.55 6.85
CA GLY A 199 -15.54 2.59 7.13
C GLY A 199 -15.42 2.91 8.63
N LEU A 200 -15.79 1.97 9.50
CA LEU A 200 -15.74 2.09 10.95
C LEU A 200 -14.49 1.42 11.53
N GLY A 201 -14.25 1.60 12.83
CA GLY A 201 -13.05 1.06 13.48
C GLY A 201 -11.81 1.87 13.12
N HIS A 202 -10.78 1.23 12.59
CA HIS A 202 -9.49 1.86 12.29
C HIS A 202 -9.12 1.79 10.79
N PRO A 203 -9.84 2.49 9.89
CA PRO A 203 -9.55 2.48 8.44
C PRO A 203 -8.09 2.80 8.12
N ASP A 204 -7.50 3.81 8.78
CA ASP A 204 -6.11 4.23 8.54
C ASP A 204 -5.09 3.14 8.88
N PHE A 205 -5.40 2.28 9.87
CA PHE A 205 -4.57 1.12 10.16
C PHE A 205 -4.52 0.15 8.97
N TRP A 206 -5.67 -0.15 8.37
CA TRP A 206 -5.75 -1.07 7.23
C TRP A 206 -5.12 -0.48 5.97
N ILE A 207 -5.30 0.83 5.76
CA ILE A 207 -4.61 1.55 4.67
C ILE A 207 -3.09 1.46 4.87
N GLY A 208 -2.60 1.78 6.06
CA GLY A 208 -1.17 1.71 6.40
C GLY A 208 -0.61 0.30 6.24
N ALA A 209 -1.28 -0.71 6.80
CA ALA A 209 -0.83 -2.10 6.76
C ALA A 209 -0.71 -2.65 5.34
N ILE A 210 -1.72 -2.42 4.49
CA ILE A 210 -1.70 -2.97 3.12
C ILE A 210 -0.72 -2.23 2.20
N VAL A 211 -0.67 -0.90 2.25
CA VAL A 211 0.22 -0.12 1.40
C VAL A 211 1.69 -0.37 1.76
N SER A 212 2.02 -0.43 3.06
CA SER A 212 3.37 -0.74 3.50
C SER A 212 3.79 -2.15 3.10
N SER A 213 2.91 -3.16 3.27
CA SER A 213 3.21 -4.53 2.86
C SER A 213 3.46 -4.64 1.35
N LEU A 214 2.63 -3.99 0.52
CA LEU A 214 2.83 -3.93 -0.94
C LEU A 214 4.14 -3.22 -1.32
N TYR A 215 4.53 -2.20 -0.56
CA TYR A 215 5.77 -1.47 -0.79
C TYR A 215 7.00 -2.27 -0.42
N PHE A 216 7.10 -2.72 0.83
CA PHE A 216 8.27 -3.41 1.35
C PHE A 216 8.47 -4.81 0.74
N SER A 217 7.41 -5.45 0.23
CA SER A 217 7.53 -6.68 -0.58
C SER A 217 7.91 -6.43 -2.05
N GLY A 218 8.00 -5.17 -2.49
CA GLY A 218 8.40 -4.83 -3.85
C GLY A 218 7.33 -5.08 -4.93
N ILE A 219 6.09 -5.41 -4.57
CA ILE A 219 4.99 -5.66 -5.52
C ILE A 219 4.77 -4.47 -6.45
N HIS A 220 4.94 -3.23 -5.95
CA HIS A 220 4.82 -2.01 -6.75
C HIS A 220 5.73 -1.99 -7.98
N LYS A 221 6.88 -2.68 -7.97
CA LYS A 221 7.81 -2.75 -9.11
C LYS A 221 7.29 -3.62 -10.25
N ARG A 222 6.39 -4.56 -9.95
CA ARG A 222 5.96 -5.64 -10.84
C ARG A 222 4.63 -5.38 -11.54
N ILE A 223 3.87 -4.35 -11.13
CA ILE A 223 2.53 -4.04 -11.62
C ILE A 223 2.50 -2.80 -12.50
N ASN A 224 1.50 -2.73 -13.37
CA ASN A 224 1.18 -1.55 -14.19
C ASN A 224 -0.11 -0.88 -13.74
N TYR A 225 -1.10 -1.69 -13.34
CA TYR A 225 -2.44 -1.26 -12.97
C TYR A 225 -2.86 -1.84 -11.63
N ILE A 226 -3.79 -1.15 -10.98
CA ILE A 226 -4.37 -1.54 -9.71
C ILE A 226 -5.88 -1.52 -9.86
N ALA A 227 -6.57 -2.53 -9.34
CA ALA A 227 -8.02 -2.59 -9.25
C ALA A 227 -8.47 -3.12 -7.89
N VAL A 228 -9.61 -2.64 -7.42
CA VAL A 228 -10.31 -3.19 -6.25
C VAL A 228 -11.47 -4.05 -6.76
N TYR A 229 -11.68 -5.21 -6.14
CA TYR A 229 -12.83 -6.03 -6.47
C TYR A 229 -14.14 -5.35 -6.04
N PRO A 230 -15.16 -5.26 -6.91
CA PRO A 230 -16.39 -4.52 -6.60
C PRO A 230 -17.22 -5.24 -5.52
N GLY A 231 -17.97 -4.46 -4.74
CA GLY A 231 -18.92 -4.98 -3.76
C GLY A 231 -19.97 -5.90 -4.39
N HIS A 232 -20.79 -6.55 -3.57
CA HIS A 232 -21.81 -7.51 -4.05
C HIS A 232 -22.97 -6.86 -4.81
N LYS A 233 -23.28 -5.59 -4.56
CA LYS A 233 -24.30 -4.81 -5.28
C LYS A 233 -23.67 -4.07 -6.45
N ALA A 234 -24.42 -3.93 -7.54
CA ALA A 234 -24.02 -3.10 -8.66
C ALA A 234 -23.76 -1.65 -8.18
N GLY A 235 -22.64 -1.05 -8.63
CA GLY A 235 -22.25 0.31 -8.28
C GLY A 235 -21.73 0.51 -6.85
N THR A 236 -21.52 -0.54 -6.05
CA THR A 236 -20.93 -0.43 -4.71
C THR A 236 -19.45 -0.81 -4.72
N GLY A 237 -18.66 -0.12 -3.90
CA GLY A 237 -17.24 -0.39 -3.67
C GLY A 237 -16.88 -0.37 -2.18
N ASN A 238 -15.61 -0.60 -1.90
CA ASN A 238 -15.04 -0.47 -0.56
C ASN A 238 -14.22 0.83 -0.51
N VAL A 239 -14.71 1.83 0.22
CA VAL A 239 -14.10 3.17 0.27
C VAL A 239 -12.68 3.09 0.81
N VAL A 240 -12.45 2.36 1.91
CA VAL A 240 -11.12 2.23 2.55
C VAL A 240 -10.09 1.60 1.61
N MET A 241 -10.49 0.57 0.86
CA MET A 241 -9.60 -0.02 -0.14
C MET A 241 -9.36 0.90 -1.34
N ASN A 242 -10.39 1.65 -1.76
CA ASN A 242 -10.22 2.64 -2.82
C ASN A 242 -9.21 3.72 -2.42
N ASP A 243 -9.29 4.22 -1.19
CA ASP A 243 -8.36 5.23 -0.67
C ASP A 243 -6.94 4.67 -0.56
N ALA A 244 -6.78 3.45 -0.01
CA ALA A 244 -5.49 2.76 0.04
C ALA A 244 -4.85 2.62 -1.34
N MET A 245 -5.62 2.18 -2.33
CA MET A 245 -5.12 1.95 -3.68
C MET A 245 -4.87 3.25 -4.45
N ALA A 246 -5.62 4.31 -4.16
CA ALA A 246 -5.36 5.64 -4.71
C ALA A 246 -4.03 6.20 -4.18
N ILE A 247 -3.76 6.09 -2.87
CA ILE A 247 -2.48 6.48 -2.26
C ILE A 247 -1.34 5.67 -2.88
N PHE A 248 -1.47 4.34 -2.90
CA PHE A 248 -0.45 3.44 -3.45
C PHE A 248 -0.15 3.72 -4.94
N GLY A 249 -1.19 3.88 -5.75
CA GLY A 249 -1.05 4.18 -7.18
C GLY A 249 -0.31 5.50 -7.42
N LYS A 250 -0.67 6.55 -6.69
CA LYS A 250 -0.02 7.86 -6.79
C LYS A 250 1.46 7.77 -6.40
N CYS A 251 1.79 7.16 -5.26
CA CYS A 251 3.18 7.03 -4.79
C CYS A 251 4.12 6.37 -5.81
N PHE A 252 3.61 5.44 -6.62
CA PHE A 252 4.45 4.64 -7.52
C PHE A 252 4.15 4.82 -9.00
N ARG A 253 3.40 5.86 -9.36
CA ARG A 253 2.96 6.10 -10.76
C ARG A 253 2.28 4.89 -11.38
N LYS A 254 1.51 4.15 -10.59
CA LYS A 254 0.68 3.05 -11.06
C LYS A 254 -0.75 3.54 -11.22
N ASN A 255 -1.36 3.20 -12.34
CA ASN A 255 -2.72 3.66 -12.60
C ASN A 255 -3.70 2.84 -11.76
N TYR A 256 -4.28 3.47 -10.76
CA TYR A 256 -5.43 2.92 -10.06
C TYR A 256 -6.67 3.11 -10.93
N LEU A 257 -7.34 2.02 -11.26
CA LEU A 257 -8.51 1.95 -12.13
C LEU A 257 -9.73 1.54 -11.29
N PRO A 258 -10.41 2.48 -10.62
CA PRO A 258 -11.46 2.16 -9.63
C PRO A 258 -12.67 1.45 -10.25
N ASP A 259 -12.88 1.60 -11.55
CA ASP A 259 -13.98 1.02 -12.30
C ASP A 259 -13.50 0.00 -13.38
N LEU A 260 -12.31 -0.60 -13.21
CA LEU A 260 -11.82 -1.63 -14.14
C LEU A 260 -12.71 -2.86 -14.14
N ILE A 261 -13.13 -3.31 -12.96
CA ILE A 261 -14.02 -4.45 -12.76
C ILE A 261 -15.41 -3.90 -12.40
N ILE A 262 -16.38 -4.12 -13.25
CA ILE A 262 -17.75 -3.63 -13.05
C ILE A 262 -18.64 -4.81 -12.63
N ARG A 263 -19.39 -4.63 -11.55
CA ARG A 263 -20.50 -5.51 -11.22
C ARG A 263 -21.76 -5.02 -11.93
N HIS A 264 -22.15 -5.69 -13.01
CA HIS A 264 -23.31 -5.30 -13.81
C HIS A 264 -24.63 -5.83 -13.25
N THR A 265 -24.59 -6.90 -12.44
CA THR A 265 -25.76 -7.51 -11.78
C THR A 265 -25.39 -7.82 -10.34
N THR A 266 -26.33 -7.60 -9.40
CA THR A 266 -26.11 -7.90 -7.99
C THR A 266 -25.82 -9.39 -7.78
N ALA A 267 -24.68 -9.71 -7.16
CA ALA A 267 -24.33 -11.06 -6.78
C ALA A 267 -25.06 -11.48 -5.49
N GLN A 268 -25.37 -12.75 -5.34
CA GLN A 268 -25.95 -13.27 -4.12
C GLN A 268 -24.92 -13.18 -2.97
N LYS A 269 -25.36 -12.71 -1.79
CA LYS A 269 -24.49 -12.65 -0.61
C LYS A 269 -24.17 -14.05 -0.10
N SER A 270 -22.89 -14.34 0.14
CA SER A 270 -22.44 -15.63 0.68
C SER A 270 -23.05 -15.97 2.04
N GLN A 271 -23.30 -14.98 2.89
CA GLN A 271 -23.95 -15.18 4.19
C GLN A 271 -25.45 -15.55 4.03
N ALA A 272 -26.17 -14.85 3.17
CA ALA A 272 -27.58 -15.12 2.91
C ALA A 272 -27.78 -16.51 2.26
N ALA A 273 -26.88 -16.89 1.36
CA ALA A 273 -26.89 -18.22 0.75
C ALA A 273 -26.67 -19.34 1.78
N ARG A 274 -25.65 -19.17 2.65
CA ARG A 274 -25.40 -20.14 3.74
C ARG A 274 -26.60 -20.29 4.67
N ASN A 275 -27.25 -19.19 5.03
CA ASN A 275 -28.43 -19.18 5.88
C ASN A 275 -29.64 -19.89 5.21
N SER A 276 -29.69 -19.92 3.87
CA SER A 276 -30.74 -20.61 3.08
C SER A 276 -30.31 -21.99 2.60
N GLY A 277 -29.17 -22.53 3.07
CA GLY A 277 -28.67 -23.85 2.67
C GLY A 277 -28.14 -23.93 1.23
N LYS A 278 -28.00 -22.79 0.53
CA LYS A 278 -27.45 -22.74 -0.83
C LYS A 278 -25.94 -22.70 -0.81
N VAL A 279 -25.31 -23.56 -1.57
CA VAL A 279 -23.87 -23.49 -1.85
C VAL A 279 -23.64 -22.51 -2.99
N LEU A 280 -22.92 -21.43 -2.74
CA LEU A 280 -22.44 -20.55 -3.79
C LEU A 280 -21.15 -21.12 -4.37
N ASP A 281 -21.03 -20.99 -5.68
CA ASP A 281 -19.85 -21.35 -6.46
C ASP A 281 -19.26 -20.13 -7.19
N HIS A 282 -18.27 -20.35 -8.01
CA HIS A 282 -17.63 -19.33 -8.84
C HIS A 282 -18.62 -18.63 -9.80
N LEU A 283 -19.67 -19.32 -10.26
CA LEU A 283 -20.65 -18.78 -11.21
C LEU A 283 -21.37 -17.54 -10.68
N ASN A 284 -21.57 -17.47 -9.36
CA ASN A 284 -22.16 -16.28 -8.72
C ASN A 284 -21.31 -15.02 -8.91
N GLN A 285 -20.01 -15.15 -9.05
CA GLN A 285 -19.09 -14.03 -9.31
C GLN A 285 -18.86 -13.84 -10.80
N LEU A 286 -18.54 -14.90 -11.52
CA LEU A 286 -18.24 -14.90 -12.96
C LEU A 286 -19.36 -14.31 -13.81
N ASN A 287 -20.64 -14.64 -13.48
CA ASN A 287 -21.81 -14.18 -14.25
C ASN A 287 -22.32 -12.79 -13.84
N THR A 288 -21.63 -12.10 -12.94
CA THR A 288 -22.10 -10.81 -12.42
C THR A 288 -21.10 -9.67 -12.59
N ILE A 289 -19.90 -9.97 -13.12
CA ILE A 289 -18.87 -8.98 -13.41
C ILE A 289 -18.53 -8.92 -14.88
N VAL A 290 -17.97 -7.79 -15.29
CA VAL A 290 -17.32 -7.56 -16.59
C VAL A 290 -16.13 -6.63 -16.39
N LEU A 291 -15.20 -6.60 -17.34
CA LEU A 291 -14.21 -5.54 -17.40
C LEU A 291 -14.79 -4.29 -18.08
N ASN A 292 -14.40 -3.12 -17.59
CA ASN A 292 -14.66 -1.87 -18.26
C ASN A 292 -13.70 -1.68 -19.44
N ARG A 293 -14.24 -1.49 -20.62
CA ARG A 293 -13.43 -1.26 -21.83
C ARG A 293 -12.70 0.08 -21.79
N ALA A 294 -13.28 1.07 -21.15
CA ALA A 294 -12.79 2.44 -21.02
C ALA A 294 -12.77 2.88 -19.55
N PRO A 295 -11.93 2.25 -18.68
CA PRO A 295 -11.89 2.61 -17.26
C PRO A 295 -11.37 4.04 -17.06
N MET A 296 -11.65 4.61 -15.90
CA MET A 296 -11.14 5.91 -15.48
C MET A 296 -9.60 5.87 -15.44
N ARG A 297 -8.98 6.84 -16.10
CA ARG A 297 -7.53 7.04 -16.09
C ARG A 297 -7.12 8.07 -15.02
N THR A 298 -7.91 9.11 -14.90
CA THR A 298 -7.82 10.17 -13.89
C THR A 298 -9.22 10.43 -13.34
N SER A 299 -9.40 11.39 -12.44
CA SER A 299 -10.73 11.79 -11.94
C SER A 299 -11.68 12.26 -13.04
N THR A 300 -11.17 12.72 -14.18
CA THR A 300 -11.94 13.33 -15.27
C THR A 300 -11.79 12.63 -16.62
N GLU A 301 -10.75 11.82 -16.82
CA GLU A 301 -10.43 11.20 -18.11
C GLU A 301 -10.58 9.69 -18.08
N ARG A 302 -11.07 9.13 -19.18
CA ARG A 302 -11.15 7.70 -19.45
C ARG A 302 -10.12 7.25 -20.48
N TYR A 303 -9.74 5.99 -20.42
CA TYR A 303 -8.98 5.38 -21.51
C TYR A 303 -9.82 5.38 -22.80
N LYS A 304 -9.20 5.71 -23.94
CA LYS A 304 -9.84 5.66 -25.26
C LYS A 304 -9.94 4.23 -25.82
N SER A 305 -9.09 3.32 -25.34
CA SER A 305 -9.06 1.91 -25.70
C SER A 305 -8.75 1.07 -24.43
N PRO A 306 -9.07 -0.22 -24.43
CA PRO A 306 -8.78 -1.09 -23.29
C PRO A 306 -7.29 -1.03 -22.91
N PRO A 307 -6.95 -0.74 -21.64
CA PRO A 307 -5.56 -0.59 -21.23
C PRO A 307 -4.83 -1.94 -20.98
N LEU A 308 -5.59 -3.03 -20.83
CA LEU A 308 -5.05 -4.34 -20.53
C LEU A 308 -4.63 -5.10 -21.79
N GLY A 309 -3.61 -5.95 -21.65
CA GLY A 309 -3.09 -6.78 -22.72
C GLY A 309 -1.78 -7.47 -22.33
N LYS A 310 -1.18 -8.18 -23.26
CA LYS A 310 0.09 -8.90 -23.06
C LYS A 310 1.19 -7.96 -22.53
N GLY A 311 1.92 -8.42 -21.52
CA GLY A 311 3.01 -7.66 -20.87
C GLY A 311 2.51 -6.63 -19.84
N LYS A 312 1.21 -6.61 -19.52
CA LYS A 312 0.66 -5.82 -18.43
C LYS A 312 0.38 -6.72 -17.24
N ALA A 313 0.63 -6.18 -16.04
CA ALA A 313 0.31 -6.84 -14.78
C ALA A 313 -0.66 -5.97 -13.97
N VAL A 314 -1.68 -6.59 -13.40
CA VAL A 314 -2.73 -5.94 -12.61
C VAL A 314 -2.68 -6.47 -11.18
N LEU A 315 -2.59 -5.57 -10.21
CA LEU A 315 -2.86 -5.88 -8.81
C LEU A 315 -4.38 -5.85 -8.61
N VAL A 316 -4.98 -6.94 -8.16
CA VAL A 316 -6.39 -6.99 -7.75
C VAL A 316 -6.47 -7.24 -6.25
N ILE A 317 -7.18 -6.35 -5.54
CA ILE A 317 -7.32 -6.45 -4.09
C ILE A 317 -8.77 -6.65 -3.67
N ASP A 318 -8.98 -7.47 -2.61
CA ASP A 318 -10.27 -7.68 -1.93
C ASP A 318 -10.06 -7.59 -0.41
N ASP A 319 -11.12 -7.44 0.39
CA ASP A 319 -11.03 -7.36 1.85
C ASP A 319 -10.75 -8.73 2.50
N ILE A 320 -11.62 -9.70 2.31
CA ILE A 320 -11.54 -11.01 2.95
C ILE A 320 -11.69 -12.12 1.90
N CYS A 321 -10.63 -12.88 1.71
CA CYS A 321 -10.65 -14.03 0.82
C CYS A 321 -11.07 -15.29 1.59
N THR A 322 -12.19 -15.91 1.19
CA THR A 322 -12.60 -17.24 1.70
C THR A 322 -12.10 -18.34 0.77
N LYS A 323 -12.85 -18.69 -0.27
CA LYS A 323 -12.45 -19.68 -1.27
C LYS A 323 -11.82 -19.07 -2.53
N GLY A 324 -11.66 -17.75 -2.56
CA GLY A 324 -11.04 -17.02 -3.66
C GLY A 324 -11.99 -16.68 -4.82
N TYR A 325 -13.29 -16.96 -4.74
CA TYR A 325 -14.23 -16.80 -5.86
C TYR A 325 -14.24 -15.42 -6.51
N SER A 326 -14.13 -14.34 -5.70
CA SER A 326 -14.05 -12.97 -6.19
C SER A 326 -12.76 -12.73 -6.97
N LEU A 327 -11.63 -12.99 -6.33
CA LEU A 327 -10.30 -12.75 -6.91
C LEU A 327 -10.05 -13.62 -8.15
N GLU A 328 -10.48 -14.89 -8.11
CA GLU A 328 -10.33 -15.82 -9.21
C GLU A 328 -11.23 -15.44 -10.41
N SER A 329 -12.43 -14.92 -10.15
CA SER A 329 -13.26 -14.37 -11.22
C SER A 329 -12.61 -13.15 -11.86
N ALA A 330 -12.03 -12.23 -11.07
CA ALA A 330 -11.27 -11.11 -11.60
C ALA A 330 -10.07 -11.58 -12.44
N ARG A 331 -9.30 -12.58 -11.95
CA ARG A 331 -8.18 -13.19 -12.67
C ARG A 331 -8.63 -13.74 -14.01
N THR A 332 -9.70 -14.54 -14.02
CA THR A 332 -10.27 -15.12 -15.25
C THR A 332 -10.55 -14.07 -16.33
N PHE A 333 -11.20 -12.96 -15.96
CA PHE A 333 -11.53 -11.90 -16.91
C PHE A 333 -10.30 -11.10 -17.36
N ILE A 334 -9.37 -10.80 -16.45
CA ILE A 334 -8.17 -10.01 -16.76
C ILE A 334 -7.21 -10.82 -17.63
N GLU A 335 -6.93 -12.08 -17.28
CA GLU A 335 -6.05 -12.96 -18.06
C GLU A 335 -6.59 -13.21 -19.47
N LYS A 336 -7.91 -13.14 -19.68
CA LYS A 336 -8.52 -13.20 -21.00
C LYS A 336 -8.08 -12.08 -21.94
N THR A 337 -7.61 -10.95 -21.39
CA THR A 337 -7.00 -9.86 -22.18
C THR A 337 -5.54 -10.10 -22.52
N GLY A 338 -4.90 -11.12 -21.95
CA GLY A 338 -3.45 -11.40 -22.05
C GLY A 338 -2.62 -10.73 -20.96
N ALA A 339 -3.22 -10.00 -20.01
CA ALA A 339 -2.54 -9.45 -18.86
C ALA A 339 -2.36 -10.52 -17.76
N THR A 340 -1.39 -10.32 -16.86
CA THR A 340 -1.19 -11.14 -15.66
C THR A 340 -1.81 -10.49 -14.44
N VAL A 341 -2.06 -11.27 -13.37
CA VAL A 341 -2.73 -10.79 -12.17
C VAL A 341 -1.93 -11.17 -10.93
N ILE A 342 -1.78 -10.20 -10.02
CA ILE A 342 -1.36 -10.43 -8.64
C ILE A 342 -2.59 -10.20 -7.76
N MET A 343 -3.00 -11.21 -7.03
CA MET A 343 -4.17 -11.17 -6.15
C MET A 343 -3.76 -10.89 -4.72
N VAL A 344 -4.47 -10.00 -4.04
CA VAL A 344 -4.20 -9.65 -2.65
C VAL A 344 -5.51 -9.56 -1.87
N SER A 345 -5.51 -10.01 -0.63
CA SER A 345 -6.56 -9.66 0.32
C SER A 345 -5.97 -9.17 1.64
N TRP A 346 -6.73 -8.39 2.41
CA TRP A 346 -6.31 -8.06 3.75
C TRP A 346 -6.19 -9.33 4.59
N LEU A 347 -7.25 -10.14 4.59
CA LEU A 347 -7.30 -11.34 5.41
C LEU A 347 -7.76 -12.57 4.61
N LYS A 348 -7.26 -13.73 5.03
CA LYS A 348 -7.64 -15.05 4.50
C LYS A 348 -8.44 -15.83 5.54
N THR A 349 -9.69 -16.21 5.21
CA THR A 349 -10.53 -17.02 6.12
C THR A 349 -9.83 -18.33 6.48
N ILE A 350 -9.74 -18.62 7.78
CA ILE A 350 -9.11 -19.85 8.28
C ILE A 350 -9.76 -21.12 7.72
N ASN A 351 -8.96 -22.16 7.55
CA ASN A 351 -9.37 -23.50 7.14
C ASN A 351 -10.25 -23.50 5.87
N THR A 352 -10.01 -22.56 4.96
CA THR A 352 -10.67 -22.53 3.65
C THR A 352 -9.64 -22.50 2.54
N ASP A 353 -9.70 -23.46 1.66
CA ASP A 353 -8.79 -23.57 0.52
C ASP A 353 -9.17 -22.58 -0.58
N ILE A 354 -8.23 -22.21 -1.43
CA ILE A 354 -8.49 -21.41 -2.63
C ILE A 354 -8.66 -22.35 -3.81
N GLU A 355 -9.73 -22.14 -4.57
CA GLU A 355 -10.06 -22.92 -5.75
C GLU A 355 -9.63 -22.15 -7.00
N GLU A 356 -8.65 -22.69 -7.72
CA GLU A 356 -8.17 -22.16 -9.00
C GLU A 356 -8.97 -22.75 -10.16
N LEU A 357 -9.43 -21.89 -11.06
CA LEU A 357 -10.24 -22.30 -12.21
C LEU A 357 -9.38 -22.66 -13.42
N ALA A 358 -9.82 -23.66 -14.15
CA ALA A 358 -9.31 -23.94 -15.47
C ALA A 358 -9.61 -22.79 -16.44
N PRO A 359 -8.74 -22.52 -17.42
CA PRO A 359 -8.98 -21.50 -18.42
C PRO A 359 -10.32 -21.69 -19.14
N PHE A 360 -11.08 -20.63 -19.28
CA PHE A 360 -12.33 -20.64 -20.03
C PHE A 360 -12.08 -20.56 -21.54
N GLY A 361 -12.97 -21.14 -22.32
CA GLY A 361 -12.99 -21.04 -23.76
C GLY A 361 -13.07 -19.58 -24.26
N LYS A 362 -13.46 -19.35 -25.51
CA LYS A 362 -13.59 -17.99 -26.06
C LYS A 362 -14.75 -17.24 -25.42
N PHE A 363 -14.52 -16.08 -24.86
CA PHE A 363 -15.51 -15.10 -24.44
C PHE A 363 -14.94 -13.68 -24.51
N ASP A 364 -15.81 -12.68 -24.56
CA ASP A 364 -15.41 -11.25 -24.53
C ASP A 364 -15.44 -10.76 -23.05
N PRO A 365 -14.28 -10.44 -22.43
CA PRO A 365 -14.25 -10.04 -21.03
C PRO A 365 -14.92 -8.69 -20.75
N TYR A 366 -15.26 -7.94 -21.80
CA TYR A 366 -15.94 -6.65 -21.72
C TYR A 366 -17.46 -6.72 -21.88
N LYS A 367 -18.01 -7.94 -21.93
CA LYS A 367 -19.47 -8.18 -22.03
C LYS A 367 -19.93 -9.15 -20.96
N PRO A 368 -21.20 -9.01 -20.49
CA PRO A 368 -21.78 -9.99 -19.60
C PRO A 368 -21.67 -11.40 -20.16
N ALA A 369 -21.14 -12.31 -19.37
CA ALA A 369 -21.06 -13.73 -19.70
C ALA A 369 -22.17 -14.51 -18.98
N ASN A 370 -22.49 -15.69 -19.49
CA ASN A 370 -23.44 -16.61 -18.89
C ASN A 370 -22.82 -18.02 -18.88
N PHE A 371 -21.79 -18.16 -18.05
CA PHE A 371 -21.15 -19.45 -17.86
C PHE A 371 -22.11 -20.43 -17.20
N LYS A 372 -22.14 -21.66 -17.68
CA LYS A 372 -22.98 -22.73 -17.15
C LYS A 372 -22.24 -23.61 -16.14
N GLU A 373 -20.92 -23.64 -16.24
CA GLU A 373 -20.03 -24.38 -15.35
C GLU A 373 -18.72 -23.63 -15.12
N ALA A 374 -18.09 -23.89 -13.98
CA ALA A 374 -16.77 -23.41 -13.65
C ALA A 374 -15.96 -24.63 -13.15
N ARG A 375 -14.99 -25.07 -13.94
CA ARG A 375 -14.16 -26.22 -13.61
C ARG A 375 -13.00 -25.79 -12.74
N VAL A 376 -12.91 -26.33 -11.53
CA VAL A 376 -11.74 -26.19 -10.66
C VAL A 376 -10.63 -27.09 -11.23
N GLN A 377 -9.48 -26.50 -11.55
CA GLN A 377 -8.30 -27.26 -12.01
C GLN A 377 -7.35 -27.60 -10.87
N LYS A 378 -7.31 -26.75 -9.84
CA LYS A 378 -6.41 -26.91 -8.70
C LYS A 378 -7.05 -26.36 -7.41
N ILE A 379 -6.70 -27.01 -6.32
CA ILE A 379 -7.02 -26.54 -4.97
C ILE A 379 -5.71 -26.17 -4.29
N HIS A 380 -5.63 -24.95 -3.75
CA HIS A 380 -4.53 -24.49 -2.93
C HIS A 380 -4.91 -24.62 -1.46
N PRO A 381 -4.42 -25.66 -0.74
CA PRO A 381 -4.81 -25.92 0.63
C PRO A 381 -4.39 -24.76 1.55
N TYR A 382 -5.30 -24.33 2.43
CA TYR A 382 -5.05 -23.24 3.36
C TYR A 382 -3.73 -23.40 4.14
N ARG A 383 -3.52 -24.58 4.72
CA ARG A 383 -2.38 -24.83 5.59
C ARG A 383 -1.03 -24.86 4.86
N ASN A 384 -1.02 -25.31 3.61
CA ASN A 384 0.21 -25.45 2.83
C ASN A 384 0.74 -24.08 2.33
N ASN A 385 -0.11 -23.05 2.36
CA ASN A 385 0.21 -21.71 1.87
C ASN A 385 0.40 -20.69 3.01
N ILE A 386 0.47 -21.14 4.26
CA ILE A 386 0.92 -20.32 5.36
C ILE A 386 2.45 -20.27 5.31
N VAL A 387 2.99 -19.14 4.92
CA VAL A 387 4.45 -18.94 4.80
C VAL A 387 5.04 -18.34 6.07
N ASP A 388 4.22 -17.70 6.89
CA ASP A 388 4.65 -17.04 8.10
C ASP A 388 3.59 -17.14 9.22
N TYR A 389 3.86 -17.98 10.20
CA TYR A 389 3.01 -18.18 11.37
C TYR A 389 3.11 -17.06 12.42
N LEU A 390 4.11 -16.17 12.32
CA LEU A 390 4.30 -15.05 13.24
C LEU A 390 3.55 -13.80 12.77
N ALA A 391 3.26 -13.69 11.48
CA ALA A 391 2.53 -12.53 10.90
C ALA A 391 1.21 -12.21 11.63
N PRO A 392 0.35 -13.17 11.99
CA PRO A 392 -0.88 -12.86 12.72
C PRO A 392 -0.62 -12.33 14.14
N ARG A 393 0.41 -12.82 14.80
CA ARG A 393 0.81 -12.37 16.15
C ARG A 393 1.37 -10.96 16.10
N GLU A 394 2.23 -10.67 15.13
CA GLU A 394 2.74 -9.33 14.89
C GLU A 394 1.59 -8.37 14.59
N LEU A 395 0.69 -8.72 13.66
CA LEU A 395 -0.46 -7.89 13.31
C LEU A 395 -1.34 -7.58 14.52
N THR A 396 -1.60 -8.56 15.39
CA THR A 396 -2.33 -8.35 16.64
C THR A 396 -1.60 -7.37 17.56
N GLY A 397 -0.29 -7.50 17.67
CA GLY A 397 0.57 -6.64 18.50
C GLY A 397 0.54 -5.21 18.04
N ILE A 398 0.83 -4.98 16.76
CA ILE A 398 0.85 -3.63 16.16
C ILE A 398 -0.53 -2.98 16.15
N PHE A 399 -1.61 -3.76 15.97
CA PHE A 399 -2.98 -3.24 16.05
C PHE A 399 -3.30 -2.69 17.44
N LYS A 400 -2.92 -3.41 18.51
CA LYS A 400 -3.07 -2.94 19.89
C LYS A 400 -2.23 -1.70 20.16
N SER A 401 -1.00 -1.66 19.65
CA SER A 401 -0.10 -0.52 19.83
C SER A 401 -0.57 0.71 19.05
N TYR A 402 -1.17 0.53 17.86
CA TYR A 402 -1.63 1.62 17.01
C TYR A 402 -2.60 2.57 17.69
N THR A 403 -3.54 2.03 18.46
CA THR A 403 -4.61 2.82 19.12
C THR A 403 -4.11 3.66 20.28
N ASN A 404 -3.01 3.25 20.93
CA ASN A 404 -2.47 3.85 22.15
C ASN A 404 -0.99 4.19 22.01
N TRP A 405 -0.53 4.46 20.79
CA TRP A 405 0.89 4.69 20.55
C TRP A 405 1.38 5.99 21.19
N GLU A 406 2.44 5.88 21.94
CA GLU A 406 3.17 6.99 22.55
C GLU A 406 4.64 6.93 22.19
N TRP A 407 5.34 8.07 22.31
CA TRP A 407 6.79 8.08 22.12
C TRP A 407 7.44 7.04 23.01
N PRO A 408 8.35 6.21 22.48
CA PRO A 408 9.17 5.32 23.31
C PRO A 408 9.94 6.11 24.37
N LYS A 409 10.06 5.53 25.57
CA LYS A 409 10.72 6.21 26.71
C LYS A 409 12.23 6.26 26.56
#